data_4285730690adb78afa44c08a81b192c8
#
_entry.id   4285730690adb78afa44c08a81b192c8
#
_cell.length_a   1.000
_cell.length_b   1.000
_cell.length_c   1.000
_cell.angle_alpha   90.00
_cell.angle_beta   90.00
_cell.angle_gamma   90.00
#
_symmetry.space_group_name_H-M   'P 1'
#
loop_
_entity.id
_entity.type
_entity.pdbx_description
1 polymer ?
#
loop_
_entity_poly.entity_id
_entity_poly.type
_entity_poly.pdbx_seq_one_letter_code
_entity_poly.pdbx_strand_id
1 'polypeptide(L)'
;MQRSLLLLSATLLAANPLAAGAQPAKPALYTAEQATAGAAVYSQACSACHGAQMEGVAAPALKGAVFGEMAAAQSLTVQTLLDVIVNTMPQSDPGSLKPEDNNAVTAYILQQNGYPAGSAALAKGAAGLDAKVTP
;
A
#
# COMPACT_ATOMS: atom_id res chain seq x y z
N MET A 1 -54.55 -54.48 0.78
CA MET A 1 -54.07 -53.38 -0.06
C MET A 1 -53.22 -52.45 0.84
N GLN A 2 -51.92 -52.65 0.83
CA GLN A 2 -50.97 -51.94 1.73
C GLN A 2 -50.15 -50.96 0.89
N ARG A 3 -50.36 -49.65 1.10
CA ARG A 3 -49.64 -48.58 0.40
C ARG A 3 -48.43 -48.21 1.23
N SER A 4 -47.26 -48.64 0.77
CA SER A 4 -45.95 -48.20 1.33
C SER A 4 -45.67 -46.75 0.88
N LEU A 5 -45.59 -45.85 1.86
CA LEU A 5 -45.04 -44.50 1.65
C LEU A 5 -43.52 -44.57 1.75
N LEU A 6 -42.81 -44.32 0.66
CA LEU A 6 -41.38 -44.08 0.63
C LEU A 6 -41.13 -42.62 0.97
N LEU A 7 -40.54 -42.37 2.14
CA LEU A 7 -40.03 -41.07 2.56
C LEU A 7 -38.65 -40.87 1.91
N LEU A 8 -38.55 -39.95 0.92
CA LEU A 8 -37.29 -39.46 0.41
C LEU A 8 -36.72 -38.45 1.41
N SER A 9 -35.65 -38.83 2.10
CA SER A 9 -34.87 -37.91 2.92
C SER A 9 -33.92 -37.13 2.00
N ALA A 10 -34.19 -35.84 1.76
CA ALA A 10 -33.29 -34.92 1.07
C ALA A 10 -32.25 -34.41 2.06
N THR A 11 -31.02 -34.88 1.94
CA THR A 11 -29.87 -34.36 2.67
C THR A 11 -29.43 -33.04 2.01
N LEU A 12 -29.69 -31.91 2.68
CA LEU A 12 -29.11 -30.64 2.32
C LEU A 12 -27.61 -30.65 2.65
N LEU A 13 -26.75 -30.68 1.63
CA LEU A 13 -25.33 -30.33 1.81
C LEU A 13 -25.24 -28.81 2.02
N ALA A 14 -24.98 -28.42 3.25
CA ALA A 14 -24.58 -27.04 3.55
C ALA A 14 -23.18 -26.80 2.98
N ALA A 15 -23.10 -26.01 1.90
CA ALA A 15 -21.84 -25.51 1.39
C ALA A 15 -21.29 -24.50 2.40
N ASN A 16 -20.22 -24.84 3.12
CA ASN A 16 -19.45 -23.90 3.91
C ASN A 16 -18.76 -22.93 2.93
N PRO A 17 -19.02 -21.61 3.01
CA PRO A 17 -18.19 -20.65 2.31
C PRO A 17 -16.79 -20.73 2.96
N LEU A 18 -15.78 -21.12 2.17
CA LEU A 18 -14.38 -20.95 2.55
C LEU A 18 -14.19 -19.50 2.96
N ALA A 19 -13.92 -19.25 4.23
CA ALA A 19 -13.51 -17.95 4.72
C ALA A 19 -12.21 -17.59 3.99
N ALA A 20 -12.30 -16.78 2.94
CA ALA A 20 -11.14 -16.13 2.36
C ALA A 20 -10.46 -15.39 3.51
N GLY A 21 -9.22 -15.80 3.83
CA GLY A 21 -8.46 -15.21 4.92
C GLY A 21 -8.41 -13.68 4.73
N ALA A 22 -9.09 -12.94 5.60
CA ALA A 22 -9.09 -11.48 5.56
C ALA A 22 -7.64 -11.03 5.78
N GLN A 23 -7.04 -10.43 4.76
CA GLN A 23 -5.76 -9.76 4.93
C GLN A 23 -5.92 -8.67 6.00
N PRO A 24 -4.93 -8.50 6.91
CA PRO A 24 -5.00 -7.43 7.90
C PRO A 24 -5.19 -6.09 7.19
N ALA A 25 -6.16 -5.31 7.66
CA ALA A 25 -6.46 -4.01 7.07
C ALA A 25 -5.23 -3.11 7.15
N LYS A 26 -4.86 -2.49 6.02
CA LYS A 26 -3.74 -1.53 5.98
C LYS A 26 -4.09 -0.30 6.83
N PRO A 27 -3.15 0.23 7.62
CA PRO A 27 -3.43 1.39 8.46
C PRO A 27 -3.62 2.67 7.63
N ALA A 28 -4.46 3.57 8.14
CA ALA A 28 -4.67 4.90 7.56
C ALA A 28 -3.65 5.88 8.16
N LEU A 29 -2.59 6.17 7.41
CA LEU A 29 -1.40 6.88 7.90
C LEU A 29 -1.18 8.27 7.30
N TYR A 30 -2.06 8.72 6.40
CA TYR A 30 -1.93 9.98 5.67
C TYR A 30 -3.31 10.55 5.37
N THR A 31 -3.40 11.84 5.02
CA THR A 31 -4.65 12.46 4.56
C THR A 31 -4.75 12.43 3.02
N ALA A 32 -5.98 12.48 2.50
CA ALA A 32 -6.22 12.50 1.06
C ALA A 32 -5.54 13.71 0.38
N GLU A 33 -5.50 14.84 1.05
CA GLU A 33 -4.85 16.06 0.59
C GLU A 33 -3.34 15.86 0.46
N GLN A 34 -2.70 15.16 1.42
CA GLN A 34 -1.28 14.83 1.32
C GLN A 34 -0.99 13.96 0.10
N ALA A 35 -1.79 12.92 -0.13
CA ALA A 35 -1.60 12.07 -1.30
C ALA A 35 -1.79 12.84 -2.62
N THR A 36 -2.75 13.78 -2.66
CA THR A 36 -2.96 14.65 -3.82
C THR A 36 -1.76 15.56 -4.07
N ALA A 37 -1.23 16.19 -3.02
CA ALA A 37 0.00 17.01 -3.13
C ALA A 37 1.19 16.14 -3.55
N GLY A 38 1.30 14.93 -3.00
CA GLY A 38 2.35 13.96 -3.32
C GLY A 38 2.37 13.51 -4.77
N ALA A 39 1.22 13.44 -5.43
CA ALA A 39 1.14 13.14 -6.86
C ALA A 39 1.88 14.20 -7.72
N ALA A 40 1.77 15.47 -7.35
CA ALA A 40 2.49 16.56 -8.04
C ALA A 40 4.01 16.46 -7.79
N VAL A 41 4.43 16.22 -6.56
CA VAL A 41 5.84 15.99 -6.20
C VAL A 41 6.41 14.79 -6.96
N TYR A 42 5.68 13.67 -6.97
CA TYR A 42 6.08 12.46 -7.70
C TYR A 42 6.30 12.75 -9.19
N SER A 43 5.35 13.41 -9.83
CA SER A 43 5.45 13.75 -11.25
C SER A 43 6.68 14.59 -11.58
N GLN A 44 7.07 15.49 -10.69
CA GLN A 44 8.18 16.40 -10.92
C GLN A 44 9.55 15.80 -10.58
N ALA A 45 9.65 15.04 -9.50
CA ALA A 45 10.92 14.62 -8.93
C ALA A 45 11.22 13.11 -9.03
N CYS A 46 10.24 12.26 -9.30
CA CYS A 46 10.39 10.81 -9.18
C CYS A 46 10.10 10.05 -10.48
N SER A 47 9.12 10.53 -11.25
CA SER A 47 8.56 9.81 -12.40
C SER A 47 9.57 9.51 -13.51
N ALA A 48 10.57 10.36 -13.69
CA ALA A 48 11.61 10.16 -14.70
C ALA A 48 12.40 8.84 -14.52
N CYS A 49 12.60 8.43 -13.26
CA CYS A 49 13.32 7.21 -12.95
C CYS A 49 12.39 6.06 -12.56
N HIS A 50 11.36 6.32 -11.76
CA HIS A 50 10.46 5.29 -11.25
C HIS A 50 9.27 4.97 -12.17
N GLY A 51 9.14 5.71 -13.28
CA GLY A 51 8.04 5.57 -14.24
C GLY A 51 6.83 6.42 -13.90
N ALA A 52 6.07 6.85 -14.90
CA ALA A 52 4.90 7.71 -14.71
C ALA A 52 3.77 7.04 -13.90
N GLN A 53 3.73 5.73 -13.91
CA GLN A 53 2.79 4.90 -13.16
C GLN A 53 3.47 4.07 -12.05
N MET A 54 4.66 4.46 -11.62
CA MET A 54 5.45 3.73 -10.60
C MET A 54 5.88 2.32 -11.03
N GLU A 55 5.89 2.05 -12.32
CA GLU A 55 6.21 0.75 -12.90
C GLU A 55 7.70 0.39 -12.85
N GLY A 56 8.57 1.38 -12.61
CA GLY A 56 10.02 1.22 -12.68
C GLY A 56 10.55 1.34 -14.12
N VAL A 57 11.53 2.22 -14.34
CA VAL A 57 12.19 2.42 -15.63
C VAL A 57 13.71 2.37 -15.46
N ALA A 58 14.29 3.43 -14.90
CA ALA A 58 15.72 3.50 -14.53
C ALA A 58 15.95 3.16 -13.05
N ALA A 59 14.88 3.15 -12.27
CA ALA A 59 14.85 2.82 -10.83
C ALA A 59 13.78 1.77 -10.56
N PRO A 60 13.79 1.10 -9.40
CA PRO A 60 12.81 0.07 -9.07
C PRO A 60 11.37 0.57 -9.11
N ALA A 61 10.42 -0.34 -9.39
CA ALA A 61 9.01 -0.06 -9.26
C ALA A 61 8.65 0.36 -7.81
N LEU A 62 7.67 1.25 -7.66
CA LEU A 62 7.19 1.74 -6.36
C LEU A 62 5.74 1.34 -6.08
N LYS A 63 5.15 0.48 -6.92
CA LYS A 63 3.83 -0.12 -6.67
C LYS A 63 3.70 -1.52 -7.25
N GLY A 64 2.62 -2.19 -6.82
CA GLY A 64 2.24 -3.51 -7.33
C GLY A 64 3.09 -4.65 -6.76
N ALA A 65 2.98 -5.83 -7.38
CA ALA A 65 3.59 -7.06 -6.87
C ALA A 65 5.11 -6.95 -6.70
N VAL A 66 5.82 -6.41 -7.70
CA VAL A 66 7.28 -6.26 -7.65
C VAL A 66 7.74 -5.40 -6.46
N PHE A 67 7.06 -4.27 -6.24
CA PHE A 67 7.33 -3.43 -5.07
C PHE A 67 7.00 -4.15 -3.76
N GLY A 68 5.86 -4.82 -3.71
CA GLY A 68 5.44 -5.57 -2.53
C GLY A 68 6.39 -6.72 -2.15
N GLU A 69 6.86 -7.47 -3.13
CA GLU A 69 7.86 -8.53 -2.92
C GLU A 69 9.19 -7.98 -2.41
N MET A 70 9.67 -6.89 -2.98
CA MET A 70 10.86 -6.19 -2.51
C MET A 70 10.67 -5.67 -1.08
N ALA A 71 9.54 -5.03 -0.80
CA ALA A 71 9.21 -4.51 0.52
C ALA A 71 9.15 -5.62 1.58
N ALA A 72 8.56 -6.77 1.23
CA ALA A 72 8.51 -7.93 2.11
C ALA A 72 9.90 -8.52 2.36
N ALA A 73 10.71 -8.72 1.32
CA ALA A 73 12.06 -9.27 1.43
C ALA A 73 12.97 -8.40 2.32
N GLN A 74 12.81 -7.08 2.25
CA GLN A 74 13.58 -6.12 3.04
C GLN A 74 12.92 -5.77 4.39
N SER A 75 11.78 -6.34 4.69
CA SER A 75 10.97 -5.96 5.87
C SER A 75 10.70 -4.45 5.93
N LEU A 76 10.47 -3.83 4.77
CA LEU A 76 10.30 -2.40 4.63
C LEU A 76 9.13 -1.90 5.49
N THR A 77 9.36 -0.88 6.30
CA THR A 77 8.33 -0.16 7.04
C THR A 77 8.04 1.19 6.36
N VAL A 78 6.91 1.80 6.73
CA VAL A 78 6.61 3.16 6.26
C VAL A 78 7.68 4.16 6.72
N GLN A 79 8.21 4.00 7.95
CA GLN A 79 9.33 4.80 8.44
C GLN A 79 10.56 4.65 7.55
N THR A 80 10.94 3.40 7.22
CA THR A 80 12.12 3.15 6.38
C THR A 80 11.92 3.72 4.96
N LEU A 81 10.71 3.60 4.39
CA LEU A 81 10.39 4.20 3.11
C LEU A 81 10.55 5.73 3.14
N LEU A 82 10.01 6.39 4.18
CA LEU A 82 10.17 7.83 4.37
C LEU A 82 11.63 8.22 4.55
N ASP A 83 12.40 7.46 5.33
CA ASP A 83 13.82 7.74 5.58
C ASP A 83 14.66 7.61 4.30
N VAL A 84 14.37 6.63 3.45
CA VAL A 84 15.00 6.50 2.13
C VAL A 84 14.68 7.72 1.27
N ILE A 85 13.43 8.16 1.22
CA ILE A 85 13.04 9.34 0.44
C ILE A 85 13.76 10.58 0.96
N VAL A 86 13.72 10.81 2.26
CA VAL A 86 14.35 12.00 2.90
C VAL A 86 15.86 12.06 2.65
N ASN A 87 16.55 10.94 2.73
CA ASN A 87 18.01 10.94 2.77
C ASN A 87 18.67 10.66 1.41
N THR A 88 17.95 10.01 0.48
CA THR A 88 18.57 9.51 -0.75
C THR A 88 17.83 9.89 -2.04
N MET A 89 16.64 10.48 -1.94
CA MET A 89 15.83 10.85 -3.11
C MET A 89 15.57 12.36 -3.18
N PRO A 90 15.41 12.89 -4.42
CA PRO A 90 15.75 12.27 -5.70
C PRO A 90 17.25 11.98 -5.79
N GLN A 91 17.63 10.88 -6.44
CA GLN A 91 19.03 10.46 -6.49
C GLN A 91 19.96 11.47 -7.18
N SER A 92 19.41 12.32 -8.05
CA SER A 92 20.14 13.42 -8.70
C SER A 92 20.46 14.59 -7.75
N ASP A 93 19.70 14.74 -6.65
CA ASP A 93 19.88 15.79 -5.64
C ASP A 93 19.30 15.33 -4.28
N PRO A 94 19.99 14.40 -3.57
CA PRO A 94 19.52 13.84 -2.32
C PRO A 94 19.26 14.88 -1.24
N GLY A 95 18.09 14.80 -0.59
CA GLY A 95 17.72 15.71 0.50
C GLY A 95 17.23 17.10 0.04
N SER A 96 17.03 17.30 -1.25
CA SER A 96 16.55 18.59 -1.81
C SER A 96 15.06 18.85 -1.59
N LEU A 97 14.27 17.81 -1.34
CA LEU A 97 12.84 17.96 -1.08
C LEU A 97 12.59 18.55 0.31
N LYS A 98 11.59 19.39 0.42
CA LYS A 98 11.14 19.91 1.70
C LYS A 98 10.50 18.80 2.54
N PRO A 99 10.47 18.91 3.88
CA PRO A 99 9.84 17.91 4.74
C PRO A 99 8.39 17.60 4.37
N GLU A 100 7.60 18.62 4.02
CA GLU A 100 6.22 18.45 3.58
C GLU A 100 6.10 17.66 2.28
N ASP A 101 7.01 17.86 1.33
CA ASP A 101 7.04 17.16 0.04
C ASP A 101 7.45 15.69 0.22
N ASN A 102 8.41 15.42 1.09
CA ASN A 102 8.79 14.05 1.48
C ASN A 102 7.61 13.27 2.07
N ASN A 103 6.87 13.89 2.99
CA ASN A 103 5.69 13.29 3.59
C ASN A 103 4.58 13.08 2.55
N ALA A 104 4.35 14.07 1.70
CA ALA A 104 3.33 14.02 0.67
C ALA A 104 3.61 12.93 -0.38
N VAL A 105 4.83 12.83 -0.89
CA VAL A 105 5.16 11.79 -1.88
C VAL A 105 5.12 10.38 -1.26
N THR A 106 5.50 10.24 0.01
CA THR A 106 5.32 8.98 0.75
C THR A 106 3.85 8.62 0.85
N ALA A 107 2.97 9.57 1.20
CA ALA A 107 1.52 9.37 1.23
C ALA A 107 0.96 8.93 -0.13
N TYR A 108 1.44 9.52 -1.22
CA TYR A 108 1.05 9.14 -2.57
C TYR A 108 1.49 7.71 -2.92
N ILE A 109 2.71 7.31 -2.57
CA ILE A 109 3.18 5.93 -2.79
C ILE A 109 2.32 4.95 -1.99
N LEU A 110 2.00 5.25 -0.73
CA LEU A 110 1.09 4.42 0.08
C LEU A 110 -0.29 4.32 -0.56
N GLN A 111 -0.87 5.43 -1.03
CA GLN A 111 -2.15 5.44 -1.73
C GLN A 111 -2.14 4.52 -2.96
N GLN A 112 -1.09 4.60 -3.78
CA GLN A 112 -0.93 3.79 -4.98
C GLN A 112 -0.77 2.30 -4.68
N ASN A 113 -0.41 1.96 -3.44
CA ASN A 113 -0.32 0.60 -2.92
C ASN A 113 -1.52 0.20 -2.05
N GLY A 114 -2.64 0.91 -2.16
CA GLY A 114 -3.92 0.54 -1.54
C GLY A 114 -4.03 0.79 -0.05
N TYR A 115 -3.20 1.68 0.53
CA TYR A 115 -3.40 2.17 1.89
C TYR A 115 -4.55 3.18 1.90
N PRO A 116 -5.46 3.11 2.88
CA PRO A 116 -6.54 4.07 2.99
C PRO A 116 -6.04 5.43 3.52
N ALA A 117 -6.67 6.51 3.08
CA ALA A 117 -6.51 7.81 3.71
C ALA A 117 -7.20 7.82 5.08
N GLY A 118 -6.65 8.60 6.01
CA GLY A 118 -7.20 8.83 7.33
C GLY A 118 -7.36 10.32 7.63
N SER A 119 -7.57 10.63 8.90
CA SER A 119 -7.70 12.02 9.38
C SER A 119 -6.39 12.62 9.89
N ALA A 120 -5.37 11.79 10.12
CA ALA A 120 -4.06 12.24 10.59
C ALA A 120 -3.09 12.36 9.41
N ALA A 121 -2.34 13.45 9.38
CA ALA A 121 -1.29 13.67 8.40
C ALA A 121 -0.08 12.78 8.68
N LEU A 122 0.50 12.19 7.64
CA LEU A 122 1.78 11.52 7.71
C LEU A 122 2.88 12.56 7.99
N ALA A 123 3.66 12.32 9.04
CA ALA A 123 4.79 13.15 9.40
C ALA A 123 5.87 12.29 10.05
N LYS A 124 7.13 12.71 9.97
CA LYS A 124 8.22 12.04 10.69
C LYS A 124 7.91 11.94 12.18
N GLY A 125 8.00 10.73 12.74
CA GLY A 125 7.67 10.46 14.14
C GLY A 125 6.19 10.27 14.44
N ALA A 126 5.30 10.28 13.43
CA ALA A 126 3.90 9.94 13.62
C ALA A 126 3.73 8.47 14.09
N ALA A 127 2.64 8.18 14.78
CA ALA A 127 2.32 6.83 15.18
C ALA A 127 2.03 5.93 13.95
N GLY A 128 2.41 4.67 14.04
CA GLY A 128 2.11 3.67 13.00
C GLY A 128 3.10 3.61 11.83
N LEU A 129 4.16 4.42 11.85
CA LEU A 129 5.18 4.36 10.80
C LEU A 129 6.03 3.08 10.83
N ASP A 130 5.96 2.30 11.91
CA ASP A 130 6.52 0.95 12.04
C ASP A 130 5.72 -0.11 11.27
N ALA A 131 4.55 0.24 10.75
CA ALA A 131 3.74 -0.64 9.92
C ALA A 131 4.55 -1.10 8.70
N LYS A 132 4.49 -2.42 8.42
CA LYS A 132 5.14 -3.02 7.25
C LYS A 132 4.45 -2.53 5.97
N VAL A 133 5.26 -2.18 4.98
CA VAL A 133 4.74 -1.96 3.62
C VAL A 133 4.42 -3.33 3.01
N THR A 134 3.15 -3.53 2.69
CA THR A 134 2.64 -4.79 2.13
C THR A 134 1.99 -4.55 0.77
N PRO A 135 2.01 -5.55 -0.11
CA PRO A 135 1.33 -5.47 -1.39
C PRO A 135 -0.17 -5.29 -1.25
#